data_ef8c2b7ad3798338ee4204fcb6e182c7
#
_entry.id   ef8c2b7ad3798338ee4204fcb6e182c7
#
_cell.length_a   1.000
_cell.length_b   1.000
_cell.length_c   1.000
_cell.angle_alpha   90.00
_cell.angle_beta   90.00
_cell.angle_gamma   90.00
#
_symmetry.space_group_name_H-M   'P 1'
#
loop_
_entity.id
_entity.type
_entity.pdbx_description
1 polymer ?
#
loop_
_entity_poly.entity_id
_entity_poly.type
_entity_poly.pdbx_seq_one_letter_code
_entity_poly.pdbx_strand_id
1 'polypeptide(L)'
;MADKPVIKIGHLQITDHFVLGITKDKLEKGEEKFQYLNLETQNFMGWNPLKQALKDGGIDAAFILAPLAMDMYSAGAKLSLVLLGHKDGSVIIKSKKANIKTIEDFKGKTILIPHYLSIHHLIFDKLLREKGLTVGIGKDVTFEVVAPSEIPDIISWDEEGNIGGFIVAEPYASQVVMAGDGEEFALSKDIWPKHPCCILVMQDEIIVKNPDAVQELVNSFVKSGKFIEANVDAAAEIGSKFLNQKAEVIKRVLSRKHVSTAELFPTLEPLEQMQKYLTETIPVMTSKINLEKFVKTEFAKEAGAQ
;
A
#
# COMPACT_ATOMS: atom_id res chain seq x y z
N MET A 1 -10.60 36.57 3.92
CA MET A 1 -9.78 35.51 3.33
C MET A 1 -10.74 34.42 2.95
N ALA A 2 -10.66 33.89 1.72
CA ALA A 2 -11.51 32.75 1.37
C ALA A 2 -11.17 31.58 2.31
N ASP A 3 -12.18 30.84 2.77
CA ASP A 3 -11.95 29.67 3.60
C ASP A 3 -11.14 28.65 2.80
N LYS A 4 -10.10 28.09 3.44
CA LYS A 4 -9.26 27.06 2.83
C LYS A 4 -10.10 25.82 2.58
N PRO A 5 -9.96 25.16 1.40
CA PRO A 5 -10.63 23.88 1.18
C PRO A 5 -10.17 22.85 2.21
N VAL A 6 -11.09 22.03 2.65
CA VAL A 6 -10.78 20.81 3.39
C VAL A 6 -10.48 19.72 2.38
N ILE A 7 -9.35 19.06 2.50
CA ILE A 7 -9.02 17.86 1.72
C ILE A 7 -9.00 16.67 2.69
N LYS A 8 -9.93 15.77 2.51
CA LYS A 8 -10.08 14.57 3.33
C LYS A 8 -9.42 13.38 2.63
N ILE A 9 -8.43 12.78 3.29
CA ILE A 9 -7.65 11.65 2.76
C ILE A 9 -7.99 10.36 3.49
N GLY A 10 -8.41 9.33 2.74
CA GLY A 10 -8.60 7.98 3.23
C GLY A 10 -7.31 7.19 3.30
N HIS A 11 -7.16 6.38 4.33
CA HIS A 11 -5.99 5.53 4.52
C HIS A 11 -6.29 4.27 5.35
N LEU A 12 -5.39 3.29 5.31
CA LEU A 12 -5.33 2.18 6.25
C LEU A 12 -4.14 2.37 7.21
N GLN A 13 -4.10 1.60 8.28
CA GLN A 13 -3.01 1.61 9.27
C GLN A 13 -1.86 0.68 8.80
N ILE A 14 -1.24 1.03 7.68
CA ILE A 14 -0.08 0.33 7.09
C ILE A 14 1.04 1.32 6.80
N THR A 15 2.28 0.82 6.77
CA THR A 15 3.47 1.68 6.53
C THR A 15 3.45 2.34 5.16
N ASP A 16 2.73 1.78 4.21
CA ASP A 16 2.53 2.30 2.85
C ASP A 16 1.90 3.70 2.83
N HIS A 17 1.19 4.07 3.90
CA HIS A 17 0.50 5.36 4.06
C HIS A 17 1.20 6.28 5.07
N PHE A 18 2.41 5.94 5.49
CA PHE A 18 3.04 6.57 6.65
C PHE A 18 3.51 8.01 6.41
N VAL A 19 3.75 8.41 5.17
CA VAL A 19 4.02 9.84 4.85
C VAL A 19 2.88 10.75 5.30
N LEU A 20 1.63 10.28 5.23
CA LEU A 20 0.47 10.97 5.77
C LEU A 20 0.55 11.12 7.30
N GLY A 21 0.99 10.06 8.00
CA GLY A 21 1.13 10.07 9.45
C GLY A 21 2.16 11.08 9.94
N ILE A 22 3.30 11.19 9.27
CA ILE A 22 4.34 12.17 9.58
C ILE A 22 3.83 13.60 9.33
N THR A 23 3.21 13.85 8.17
CA THR A 23 2.63 15.16 7.84
C THR A 23 1.59 15.57 8.90
N LYS A 24 0.68 14.66 9.25
CA LYS A 24 -0.35 14.90 10.28
C LYS A 24 0.26 15.25 11.63
N ASP A 25 1.25 14.49 12.11
CA ASP A 25 1.93 14.74 13.38
C ASP A 25 2.58 16.14 13.40
N LYS A 26 3.25 16.53 12.32
CA LYS A 26 3.86 17.86 12.21
C LYS A 26 2.83 19.00 12.23
N LEU A 27 1.69 18.82 11.57
CA LEU A 27 0.60 19.78 11.59
C LEU A 27 -0.01 19.92 12.99
N GLU A 28 -0.26 18.80 13.68
CA GLU A 28 -0.80 18.77 15.04
C GLU A 28 0.14 19.42 16.08
N LYS A 29 1.46 19.28 15.87
CA LYS A 29 2.49 19.95 16.71
C LYS A 29 2.75 21.40 16.33
N GLY A 30 2.20 21.88 15.20
CA GLY A 30 2.45 23.23 14.69
C GLY A 30 3.84 23.42 14.06
N GLU A 31 4.57 22.32 13.81
CA GLU A 31 5.87 22.29 13.13
C GLU A 31 5.73 22.54 11.62
N GLU A 32 4.55 22.26 11.08
CA GLU A 32 4.14 22.58 9.72
C GLU A 32 2.78 23.27 9.72
N LYS A 33 2.54 24.14 8.75
CA LYS A 33 1.24 24.82 8.55
C LYS A 33 0.96 24.92 7.06
N PHE A 34 -0.20 24.43 6.66
CA PHE A 34 -0.66 24.58 5.29
C PHE A 34 -1.26 25.96 5.04
N GLN A 35 -0.87 26.56 3.92
CA GLN A 35 -1.39 27.86 3.48
C GLN A 35 -2.67 27.70 2.66
N TYR A 36 -2.78 26.65 1.87
CA TYR A 36 -3.80 26.48 0.84
C TYR A 36 -4.88 25.45 1.18
N LEU A 37 -4.73 24.65 2.24
CA LEU A 37 -5.73 23.63 2.62
C LEU A 37 -5.82 23.43 4.13
N ASN A 38 -6.90 22.78 4.54
CA ASN A 38 -7.02 22.08 5.82
C ASN A 38 -7.02 20.58 5.53
N LEU A 39 -6.15 19.81 6.20
CA LEU A 39 -6.07 18.35 6.03
C LEU A 39 -6.95 17.63 7.03
N GLU A 40 -7.83 16.78 6.53
CA GLU A 40 -8.53 15.77 7.31
C GLU A 40 -8.11 14.36 6.88
N THR A 41 -8.10 13.44 7.82
CA THR A 41 -7.75 12.04 7.54
C THR A 41 -8.84 11.11 8.03
N GLN A 42 -9.12 10.04 7.28
CA GLN A 42 -10.06 9.01 7.66
C GLN A 42 -9.42 7.63 7.55
N ASN A 43 -9.35 6.92 8.68
CA ASN A 43 -8.89 5.54 8.70
C ASN A 43 -9.99 4.58 8.27
N PHE A 44 -9.63 3.58 7.46
CA PHE A 44 -10.50 2.49 7.03
C PHE A 44 -9.91 1.14 7.44
N MET A 45 -10.77 0.19 7.77
CA MET A 45 -10.35 -1.16 8.19
C MET A 45 -10.02 -2.08 7.00
N GLY A 46 -10.34 -1.67 5.78
CA GLY A 46 -10.07 -2.49 4.58
C GLY A 46 -10.24 -1.70 3.29
N TRP A 47 -9.88 -2.34 2.19
CA TRP A 47 -9.81 -1.71 0.87
C TRP A 47 -11.19 -1.41 0.26
N ASN A 48 -12.18 -2.29 0.48
CA ASN A 48 -13.52 -2.10 -0.08
C ASN A 48 -14.26 -0.89 0.53
N PRO A 49 -14.28 -0.68 1.86
CA PRO A 49 -14.84 0.54 2.45
C PRO A 49 -14.12 1.81 1.98
N LEU A 50 -12.79 1.81 1.87
CA LEU A 50 -12.01 2.94 1.36
C LEU A 50 -12.35 3.25 -0.10
N LYS A 51 -12.37 2.22 -0.97
CA LYS A 51 -12.79 2.31 -2.37
C LYS A 51 -14.19 2.92 -2.49
N GLN A 52 -15.14 2.46 -1.68
CA GLN A 52 -16.52 2.95 -1.71
C GLN A 52 -16.59 4.42 -1.29
N ALA A 53 -15.91 4.81 -0.20
CA ALA A 53 -15.88 6.20 0.24
C ALA A 53 -15.29 7.14 -0.82
N LEU A 54 -14.21 6.71 -1.51
CA LEU A 54 -13.61 7.47 -2.61
C LEU A 54 -14.58 7.59 -3.81
N LYS A 55 -15.28 6.51 -4.14
CA LYS A 55 -16.25 6.48 -5.24
C LYS A 55 -17.45 7.38 -4.98
N ASP A 56 -17.93 7.43 -3.74
CA ASP A 56 -19.12 8.19 -3.35
C ASP A 56 -18.82 9.66 -3.02
N GLY A 57 -17.54 10.08 -3.09
CA GLY A 57 -17.13 11.42 -2.73
C GLY A 57 -17.13 11.70 -1.21
N GLY A 58 -17.15 10.64 -0.38
CA GLY A 58 -17.01 10.76 1.07
C GLY A 58 -15.60 11.13 1.52
N ILE A 59 -14.60 10.93 0.65
CA ILE A 59 -13.22 11.39 0.75
C ILE A 59 -12.75 11.97 -0.58
N ASP A 60 -11.84 12.94 -0.53
CA ASP A 60 -11.33 13.67 -1.71
C ASP A 60 -10.12 12.98 -2.34
N ALA A 61 -9.39 12.24 -1.54
CA ALA A 61 -8.17 11.52 -1.93
C ALA A 61 -8.02 10.24 -1.09
N ALA A 62 -7.17 9.34 -1.57
CA ALA A 62 -6.83 8.14 -0.81
C ALA A 62 -5.42 7.65 -1.13
N PHE A 63 -4.75 7.15 -0.10
CA PHE A 63 -3.68 6.18 -0.31
C PHE A 63 -4.34 4.82 -0.55
N ILE A 64 -4.12 4.24 -1.73
CA ILE A 64 -4.85 3.05 -2.19
C ILE A 64 -3.93 2.15 -3.03
N LEU A 65 -4.24 0.86 -3.09
CA LEU A 65 -3.54 -0.09 -3.96
C LEU A 65 -3.56 0.38 -5.42
N ALA A 66 -2.41 0.44 -6.06
CA ALA A 66 -2.28 0.93 -7.43
C ALA A 66 -3.19 0.16 -8.43
N PRO A 67 -3.25 -1.19 -8.42
CA PRO A 67 -4.18 -1.91 -9.28
C PRO A 67 -5.65 -1.59 -9.03
N LEU A 68 -6.03 -1.43 -7.76
CA LEU A 68 -7.42 -1.11 -7.39
C LEU A 68 -7.83 0.27 -7.91
N ALA A 69 -6.94 1.27 -7.80
CA ALA A 69 -7.19 2.60 -8.34
C ALA A 69 -7.25 2.60 -9.88
N MET A 70 -6.36 1.85 -10.55
CA MET A 70 -6.39 1.70 -12.01
C MET A 70 -7.69 1.04 -12.48
N ASP A 71 -8.18 0.04 -11.77
CA ASP A 71 -9.48 -0.61 -12.09
C ASP A 71 -10.67 0.34 -11.87
N MET A 72 -10.66 1.14 -10.80
CA MET A 72 -11.66 2.21 -10.59
C MET A 72 -11.65 3.22 -11.74
N TYR A 73 -10.47 3.64 -12.17
CA TYR A 73 -10.31 4.56 -13.31
C TYR A 73 -10.83 3.93 -14.61
N SER A 74 -10.54 2.65 -14.87
CA SER A 74 -11.05 1.93 -16.03
C SER A 74 -12.58 1.84 -16.05
N ALA A 75 -13.18 1.78 -14.86
CA ALA A 75 -14.64 1.79 -14.65
C ALA A 75 -15.25 3.21 -14.72
N GLY A 76 -14.45 4.24 -15.04
CA GLY A 76 -14.92 5.61 -15.27
C GLY A 76 -14.81 6.55 -14.07
N ALA A 77 -14.19 6.14 -12.97
CA ALA A 77 -13.93 7.04 -11.84
C ALA A 77 -13.05 8.22 -12.28
N LYS A 78 -13.41 9.43 -11.83
CA LYS A 78 -12.73 10.68 -12.14
C LYS A 78 -11.66 10.96 -11.08
N LEU A 79 -10.56 10.26 -11.15
CA LEU A 79 -9.44 10.36 -10.22
C LEU A 79 -8.10 10.24 -10.95
N SER A 80 -7.08 10.85 -10.40
CA SER A 80 -5.72 10.79 -10.95
C SER A 80 -4.70 10.47 -9.86
N LEU A 81 -3.63 9.77 -10.24
CA LEU A 81 -2.46 9.51 -9.41
C LEU A 81 -1.56 10.76 -9.38
N VAL A 82 -1.22 11.25 -8.19
CA VAL A 82 -0.39 12.44 -8.00
C VAL A 82 0.96 12.16 -7.34
N LEU A 83 1.08 11.04 -6.59
CA LEU A 83 2.31 10.63 -5.90
C LEU A 83 2.27 9.12 -5.61
N LEU A 84 3.42 8.46 -5.48
CA LEU A 84 3.48 7.15 -4.84
C LEU A 84 3.36 7.29 -3.32
N GLY A 85 2.81 6.28 -2.64
CA GLY A 85 2.87 6.20 -1.18
C GLY A 85 4.23 5.71 -0.70
N HIS A 86 4.77 4.72 -1.41
CA HIS A 86 6.07 4.11 -1.17
C HIS A 86 6.44 3.17 -2.35
N LYS A 87 7.65 2.63 -2.31
CA LYS A 87 8.07 1.50 -3.15
C LYS A 87 8.48 0.31 -2.29
N ASP A 88 8.32 -0.89 -2.81
CA ASP A 88 8.63 -2.15 -2.12
C ASP A 88 7.82 -2.35 -0.82
N GLY A 89 8.38 -2.99 0.20
CA GLY A 89 7.84 -3.00 1.57
C GLY A 89 6.89 -4.13 1.90
N SER A 90 6.52 -4.97 0.94
CA SER A 90 5.71 -6.16 1.23
C SER A 90 6.59 -7.36 1.55
N VAL A 91 6.09 -8.21 2.43
CA VAL A 91 6.81 -9.41 2.91
C VAL A 91 5.93 -10.63 2.74
N ILE A 92 6.49 -11.68 2.16
CA ILE A 92 5.89 -13.02 2.18
C ILE A 92 6.29 -13.69 3.48
N ILE A 93 5.29 -14.03 4.27
CA ILE A 93 5.45 -14.78 5.52
C ILE A 93 4.90 -16.19 5.33
N LYS A 94 5.66 -17.19 5.71
CA LYS A 94 5.18 -18.56 5.86
C LYS A 94 4.69 -18.79 7.29
N SER A 95 3.58 -19.47 7.43
CA SER A 95 3.09 -19.90 8.75
C SER A 95 4.01 -20.97 9.33
N LYS A 96 4.38 -20.86 10.60
CA LYS A 96 5.18 -21.90 11.27
C LYS A 96 4.45 -23.22 11.37
N LYS A 97 3.13 -23.18 11.47
CA LYS A 97 2.29 -24.40 11.58
C LYS A 97 2.16 -25.15 10.26
N ALA A 98 2.38 -24.48 9.12
CA ALA A 98 2.23 -25.07 7.79
C ALA A 98 3.44 -25.87 7.31
N ASN A 99 4.58 -25.81 8.01
CA ASN A 99 5.83 -26.52 7.68
C ASN A 99 6.36 -26.26 6.25
N ILE A 100 6.30 -25.00 5.79
CA ILE A 100 6.76 -24.56 4.47
C ILE A 100 8.28 -24.40 4.49
N LYS A 101 8.97 -25.05 3.55
CA LYS A 101 10.43 -24.91 3.33
C LYS A 101 10.73 -24.33 1.95
N THR A 102 9.98 -24.75 0.94
CA THR A 102 10.12 -24.31 -0.45
C THR A 102 8.81 -23.75 -0.96
N ILE A 103 8.83 -23.13 -2.15
CA ILE A 103 7.59 -22.61 -2.77
C ILE A 103 6.61 -23.74 -3.14
N GLU A 104 7.11 -24.92 -3.46
CA GLU A 104 6.30 -26.08 -3.81
C GLU A 104 5.48 -26.60 -2.61
N ASP A 105 5.93 -26.35 -1.38
CA ASP A 105 5.22 -26.78 -0.15
C ASP A 105 3.93 -25.97 0.09
N PHE A 106 3.71 -24.87 -0.65
CA PHE A 106 2.44 -24.16 -0.63
C PHE A 106 1.31 -24.94 -1.33
N LYS A 107 1.61 -26.04 -2.03
CA LYS A 107 0.59 -26.89 -2.64
C LYS A 107 -0.39 -27.42 -1.60
N GLY A 108 -1.68 -27.28 -1.88
CA GLY A 108 -2.77 -27.65 -0.97
C GLY A 108 -3.05 -26.64 0.15
N LYS A 109 -2.34 -25.51 0.17
CA LYS A 109 -2.49 -24.48 1.20
C LYS A 109 -3.31 -23.29 0.72
N THR A 110 -3.86 -22.57 1.71
CA THR A 110 -4.45 -21.23 1.51
C THR A 110 -3.40 -20.15 1.79
N ILE A 111 -3.38 -19.13 0.96
CA ILE A 111 -2.52 -17.95 1.09
C ILE A 111 -3.41 -16.73 1.30
N LEU A 112 -3.15 -15.95 2.35
CA LEU A 112 -3.89 -14.72 2.60
C LEU A 112 -3.28 -13.57 1.81
N ILE A 113 -4.14 -12.79 1.15
CA ILE A 113 -3.78 -11.57 0.41
C ILE A 113 -4.74 -10.44 0.79
N PRO A 114 -4.29 -9.16 0.71
CA PRO A 114 -5.15 -8.05 1.13
C PRO A 114 -6.27 -7.71 0.13
N HIS A 115 -6.07 -8.04 -1.15
CA HIS A 115 -7.04 -7.81 -2.23
C HIS A 115 -6.59 -8.51 -3.52
N TYR A 116 -7.53 -8.96 -4.37
CA TYR A 116 -7.18 -9.52 -5.68
C TYR A 116 -6.57 -8.45 -6.62
N LEU A 117 -7.05 -7.20 -6.56
CA LEU A 117 -6.45 -6.06 -7.25
C LEU A 117 -5.33 -5.45 -6.40
N SER A 118 -4.24 -6.20 -6.21
CA SER A 118 -3.07 -5.78 -5.45
C SER A 118 -1.77 -6.29 -6.07
N ILE A 119 -0.69 -5.58 -5.81
CA ILE A 119 0.67 -6.05 -6.14
C ILE A 119 1.01 -7.33 -5.36
N HIS A 120 0.47 -7.50 -4.17
CA HIS A 120 0.65 -8.68 -3.32
C HIS A 120 0.17 -9.95 -4.04
N HIS A 121 -1.05 -9.91 -4.61
CA HIS A 121 -1.59 -11.00 -5.41
C HIS A 121 -0.68 -11.31 -6.61
N LEU A 122 -0.29 -10.27 -7.37
CA LEU A 122 0.57 -10.41 -8.54
C LEU A 122 1.92 -11.06 -8.18
N ILE A 123 2.60 -10.57 -7.13
CA ILE A 123 3.92 -11.07 -6.73
C ILE A 123 3.85 -12.52 -6.30
N PHE A 124 2.86 -12.88 -5.49
CA PHE A 124 2.76 -14.26 -5.01
C PHE A 124 2.32 -15.21 -6.12
N ASP A 125 1.37 -14.82 -6.96
CA ASP A 125 0.95 -15.62 -8.13
C ASP A 125 2.13 -15.87 -9.08
N LYS A 126 2.93 -14.82 -9.36
CA LYS A 126 4.13 -14.95 -10.20
C LYS A 126 5.11 -15.98 -9.61
N LEU A 127 5.39 -15.89 -8.31
CA LEU A 127 6.31 -16.80 -7.62
C LEU A 127 5.81 -18.27 -7.68
N LEU A 128 4.52 -18.50 -7.51
CA LEU A 128 3.91 -19.83 -7.60
C LEU A 128 3.97 -20.38 -9.04
N ARG A 129 3.63 -19.56 -10.03
CA ARG A 129 3.64 -19.96 -11.46
C ARG A 129 5.04 -20.28 -11.97
N GLU A 130 6.07 -19.58 -11.51
CA GLU A 130 7.48 -19.90 -11.86
C GLU A 130 7.88 -21.32 -11.42
N LYS A 131 7.17 -21.91 -10.46
CA LYS A 131 7.33 -23.29 -10.00
C LYS A 131 6.26 -24.25 -10.55
N GLY A 132 5.46 -23.79 -11.52
CA GLY A 132 4.43 -24.61 -12.15
C GLY A 132 3.19 -24.83 -11.31
N LEU A 133 3.03 -24.14 -10.17
CA LEU A 133 1.84 -24.22 -9.34
C LEU A 133 0.72 -23.37 -9.92
N THR A 134 -0.49 -23.92 -9.89
CA THR A 134 -1.71 -23.24 -10.34
C THR A 134 -2.46 -22.64 -9.16
N VAL A 135 -3.11 -21.50 -9.39
CA VAL A 135 -3.82 -20.75 -8.34
C VAL A 135 -5.31 -20.68 -8.65
N GLY A 136 -6.13 -20.84 -7.63
CA GLY A 136 -7.58 -20.73 -7.72
C GLY A 136 -8.32 -21.78 -6.91
N ILE A 137 -9.65 -21.69 -6.90
CA ILE A 137 -10.51 -22.68 -6.22
C ILE A 137 -10.32 -24.05 -6.88
N GLY A 138 -9.97 -25.06 -6.07
CA GLY A 138 -9.71 -26.42 -6.55
C GLY A 138 -8.41 -26.58 -7.34
N LYS A 139 -7.51 -25.62 -7.30
CA LYS A 139 -6.16 -25.65 -7.87
C LYS A 139 -5.12 -26.00 -6.80
N ASP A 140 -3.82 -25.91 -7.18
CA ASP A 140 -2.73 -26.24 -6.28
C ASP A 140 -2.69 -25.32 -5.04
N VAL A 141 -2.99 -24.04 -5.20
CA VAL A 141 -3.00 -23.04 -4.13
C VAL A 141 -4.27 -22.19 -4.22
N THR A 142 -4.86 -21.88 -3.07
CA THR A 142 -6.02 -21.00 -2.98
C THR A 142 -5.61 -19.66 -2.38
N PHE A 143 -6.02 -18.53 -2.99
CA PHE A 143 -5.91 -17.22 -2.36
C PHE A 143 -7.21 -16.85 -1.66
N GLU A 144 -7.07 -16.30 -0.45
CA GLU A 144 -8.17 -15.76 0.34
C GLU A 144 -7.90 -14.29 0.67
N VAL A 145 -8.90 -13.43 0.44
CA VAL A 145 -8.81 -11.99 0.70
C VAL A 145 -9.18 -11.71 2.15
N VAL A 146 -8.26 -11.10 2.86
CA VAL A 146 -8.40 -10.74 4.28
C VAL A 146 -7.92 -9.32 4.50
N ALA A 147 -8.60 -8.55 5.36
CA ALA A 147 -8.14 -7.22 5.74
C ALA A 147 -6.75 -7.33 6.40
N PRO A 148 -5.79 -6.44 6.07
CA PRO A 148 -4.42 -6.53 6.61
C PRO A 148 -4.34 -6.67 8.13
N SER A 149 -5.21 -5.96 8.85
CA SER A 149 -5.24 -5.97 10.33
C SER A 149 -5.75 -7.28 10.93
N GLU A 150 -6.44 -8.12 10.18
CA GLU A 150 -7.00 -9.40 10.64
C GLU A 150 -6.02 -10.56 10.45
N ILE A 151 -5.03 -10.41 9.56
CA ILE A 151 -4.08 -11.48 9.21
C ILE A 151 -3.34 -12.04 10.43
N PRO A 152 -2.81 -11.23 11.39
CA PRO A 152 -2.11 -11.76 12.54
C PRO A 152 -2.95 -12.71 13.39
N ASP A 153 -4.21 -12.36 13.64
CA ASP A 153 -5.12 -13.18 14.43
C ASP A 153 -5.47 -14.48 13.71
N ILE A 154 -5.77 -14.41 12.41
CA ILE A 154 -6.09 -15.58 11.59
C ILE A 154 -4.92 -16.58 11.56
N ILE A 155 -3.68 -16.09 11.38
CA ILE A 155 -2.49 -16.95 11.42
C ILE A 155 -2.32 -17.59 12.81
N SER A 156 -2.57 -16.84 13.87
CA SER A 156 -2.47 -17.34 15.24
C SER A 156 -3.53 -18.40 15.55
N TRP A 157 -4.73 -18.31 14.96
CA TRP A 157 -5.83 -19.24 15.19
C TRP A 157 -5.80 -20.49 14.29
N ASP A 158 -5.02 -20.51 13.21
CA ASP A 158 -4.90 -21.67 12.31
C ASP A 158 -4.08 -22.80 12.97
N GLU A 159 -4.70 -23.60 13.85
CA GLU A 159 -4.04 -24.68 14.58
C GLU A 159 -3.60 -25.84 13.67
N GLU A 160 -4.32 -26.07 12.56
CA GLU A 160 -4.07 -27.18 11.64
C GLU A 160 -2.99 -26.89 10.58
N GLY A 161 -2.56 -25.64 10.43
CA GLY A 161 -1.58 -25.23 9.42
C GLY A 161 -2.13 -25.33 7.99
N ASN A 162 -3.44 -25.07 7.81
CA ASN A 162 -4.08 -25.00 6.49
C ASN A 162 -3.70 -23.75 5.73
N ILE A 163 -3.37 -22.68 6.48
CA ILE A 163 -2.85 -21.44 5.91
C ILE A 163 -1.34 -21.57 5.76
N GLY A 164 -0.87 -21.66 4.51
CA GLY A 164 0.56 -21.73 4.20
C GLY A 164 1.32 -20.48 4.58
N GLY A 165 0.66 -19.33 4.47
CA GLY A 165 1.25 -18.03 4.75
C GLY A 165 0.44 -16.91 4.14
N PHE A 166 1.09 -15.75 3.99
CA PHE A 166 0.46 -14.56 3.44
C PHE A 166 1.49 -13.62 2.82
N ILE A 167 1.01 -12.65 2.06
CA ILE A 167 1.78 -11.48 1.63
C ILE A 167 0.98 -10.22 1.94
N VAL A 168 1.61 -9.27 2.63
CA VAL A 168 0.96 -8.02 3.04
C VAL A 168 1.98 -6.92 3.25
N ALA A 169 1.50 -5.68 3.24
CA ALA A 169 2.27 -4.52 3.67
C ALA A 169 2.62 -4.59 5.18
N GLU A 170 3.74 -4.00 5.53
CA GLU A 170 4.10 -3.80 6.93
C GLU A 170 3.10 -2.81 7.63
N PRO A 171 2.89 -2.92 8.94
CA PRO A 171 3.70 -3.64 9.93
C PRO A 171 3.20 -5.06 10.26
N TYR A 172 2.17 -5.57 9.62
CA TYR A 172 1.51 -6.83 10.01
C TYR A 172 2.41 -8.05 9.80
N ALA A 173 3.27 -8.03 8.77
CA ALA A 173 4.25 -9.09 8.57
C ALA A 173 5.23 -9.17 9.75
N SER A 174 5.82 -8.05 10.13
CA SER A 174 6.71 -7.96 11.31
C SER A 174 6.00 -8.32 12.61
N GLN A 175 4.73 -7.98 12.76
CA GLN A 175 3.92 -8.35 13.94
C GLN A 175 3.83 -9.87 14.08
N VAL A 176 3.49 -10.59 13.01
CA VAL A 176 3.39 -12.07 13.01
C VAL A 176 4.74 -12.73 13.29
N VAL A 177 5.83 -12.20 12.72
CA VAL A 177 7.18 -12.71 12.99
C VAL A 177 7.59 -12.51 14.44
N MET A 178 7.31 -11.33 15.01
CA MET A 178 7.64 -11.01 16.41
C MET A 178 6.78 -11.81 17.41
N ALA A 179 5.54 -12.12 17.07
CA ALA A 179 4.67 -13.01 17.85
C ALA A 179 5.17 -14.48 17.82
N GLY A 180 5.98 -14.85 16.83
CA GLY A 180 6.50 -16.18 16.69
C GLY A 180 5.62 -17.12 15.88
N ASP A 181 4.55 -16.62 15.23
CA ASP A 181 3.57 -17.42 14.47
C ASP A 181 3.97 -17.60 13.00
N GLY A 182 4.90 -16.83 12.50
CA GLY A 182 5.41 -16.91 11.13
C GLY A 182 6.89 -16.63 11.00
N GLU A 183 7.41 -16.97 9.84
CA GLU A 183 8.79 -16.69 9.43
C GLU A 183 8.78 -16.03 8.06
N GLU A 184 9.73 -15.10 7.86
CA GLU A 184 9.94 -14.51 6.56
C GLU A 184 10.35 -15.55 5.53
N PHE A 185 9.63 -15.58 4.40
CA PHE A 185 9.94 -16.44 3.29
C PHE A 185 10.66 -15.69 2.16
N ALA A 186 10.15 -14.51 1.79
CA ALA A 186 10.77 -13.65 0.78
C ALA A 186 10.35 -12.18 0.96
N LEU A 187 11.17 -11.27 0.48
CA LEU A 187 10.82 -9.85 0.34
C LEU A 187 10.30 -9.58 -1.07
N SER A 188 9.27 -8.75 -1.18
CA SER A 188 8.71 -8.37 -2.49
C SER A 188 9.72 -7.70 -3.41
N LYS A 189 10.64 -6.91 -2.85
CA LYS A 189 11.73 -6.25 -3.59
C LYS A 189 12.71 -7.22 -4.25
N ASP A 190 12.85 -8.45 -3.73
CA ASP A 190 13.73 -9.45 -4.30
C ASP A 190 13.08 -10.18 -5.49
N ILE A 191 11.75 -10.12 -5.59
CA ILE A 191 10.95 -10.70 -6.68
C ILE A 191 10.69 -9.64 -7.76
N TRP A 192 10.37 -8.43 -7.35
CA TRP A 192 10.17 -7.28 -8.23
C TRP A 192 10.70 -6.00 -7.58
N PRO A 193 11.97 -5.62 -7.81
CA PRO A 193 12.57 -4.44 -7.20
C PRO A 193 11.88 -3.13 -7.61
N LYS A 194 11.75 -2.21 -6.64
CA LYS A 194 11.18 -0.86 -6.83
C LYS A 194 9.73 -0.85 -7.34
N HIS A 195 8.97 -1.91 -7.08
CA HIS A 195 7.56 -1.92 -7.45
C HIS A 195 6.77 -0.89 -6.63
N PRO A 196 5.83 -0.15 -7.25
CA PRO A 196 4.85 0.63 -6.49
C PRO A 196 3.83 -0.33 -5.85
N CYS A 197 3.37 -0.02 -4.65
CA CYS A 197 2.27 -0.77 -4.01
C CYS A 197 1.06 0.14 -3.84
N CYS A 198 1.11 1.08 -2.89
CA CYS A 198 0.08 2.09 -2.71
C CYS A 198 0.48 3.41 -3.37
N ILE A 199 -0.52 4.07 -3.89
CA ILE A 199 -0.42 5.36 -4.58
C ILE A 199 -1.38 6.35 -3.94
N LEU A 200 -1.06 7.64 -4.00
CA LEU A 200 -1.99 8.70 -3.69
C LEU A 200 -2.78 9.05 -4.94
N VAL A 201 -4.08 8.79 -4.90
CA VAL A 201 -5.02 9.28 -5.90
C VAL A 201 -5.88 10.39 -5.32
N MET A 202 -6.28 11.33 -6.18
CA MET A 202 -7.19 12.41 -5.82
C MET A 202 -8.31 12.53 -6.86
N GLN A 203 -9.48 12.98 -6.43
CA GLN A 203 -10.56 13.35 -7.33
C GLN A 203 -10.10 14.44 -8.30
N ASP A 204 -10.34 14.27 -9.61
CA ASP A 204 -9.92 15.23 -10.64
C ASP A 204 -10.48 16.63 -10.38
N GLU A 205 -11.68 16.72 -9.80
CA GLU A 205 -12.30 17.99 -9.43
C GLU A 205 -11.49 18.77 -8.39
N ILE A 206 -10.92 18.07 -7.40
CA ILE A 206 -10.06 18.67 -6.36
C ILE A 206 -8.78 19.18 -6.98
N ILE A 207 -8.16 18.40 -7.87
CA ILE A 207 -6.91 18.78 -8.55
C ILE A 207 -7.12 20.05 -9.38
N VAL A 208 -8.21 20.11 -10.14
CA VAL A 208 -8.50 21.25 -11.03
C VAL A 208 -8.87 22.52 -10.25
N LYS A 209 -9.66 22.39 -9.18
CA LYS A 209 -10.12 23.53 -8.40
C LYS A 209 -9.06 24.09 -7.42
N ASN A 210 -8.17 23.23 -6.94
CA ASN A 210 -7.25 23.58 -5.86
C ASN A 210 -5.80 23.12 -6.15
N PRO A 211 -5.19 23.47 -7.30
CA PRO A 211 -3.87 22.96 -7.66
C PRO A 211 -2.78 23.33 -6.66
N ASP A 212 -2.82 24.56 -6.07
CA ASP A 212 -1.86 25.00 -5.05
C ASP A 212 -1.96 24.16 -3.77
N ALA A 213 -3.18 23.79 -3.37
CA ALA A 213 -3.40 22.91 -2.22
C ALA A 213 -2.85 21.51 -2.48
N VAL A 214 -3.04 20.96 -3.69
CA VAL A 214 -2.48 19.67 -4.09
C VAL A 214 -0.96 19.71 -4.08
N GLN A 215 -0.36 20.79 -4.64
CA GLN A 215 1.10 20.93 -4.66
C GLN A 215 1.67 21.05 -3.24
N GLU A 216 1.05 21.84 -2.36
CA GLU A 216 1.48 21.99 -0.97
C GLU A 216 1.44 20.63 -0.23
N LEU A 217 0.39 19.85 -0.44
CA LEU A 217 0.22 18.52 0.14
C LEU A 217 1.30 17.56 -0.35
N VAL A 218 1.53 17.49 -1.67
CA VAL A 218 2.56 16.63 -2.27
C VAL A 218 3.96 17.02 -1.78
N ASN A 219 4.25 18.33 -1.68
CA ASN A 219 5.50 18.83 -1.11
C ASN A 219 5.73 18.32 0.33
N SER A 220 4.69 18.36 1.15
CA SER A 220 4.76 17.86 2.53
C SER A 220 5.00 16.34 2.57
N PHE A 221 4.32 15.56 1.75
CA PHE A 221 4.52 14.12 1.70
C PHE A 221 5.92 13.71 1.24
N VAL A 222 6.48 14.38 0.24
CA VAL A 222 7.88 14.15 -0.19
C VAL A 222 8.87 14.45 0.93
N LYS A 223 8.68 15.55 1.68
CA LYS A 223 9.50 15.88 2.86
C LYS A 223 9.31 14.82 3.97
N SER A 224 8.09 14.37 4.19
CA SER A 224 7.76 13.36 5.20
C SER A 224 8.38 12.01 4.86
N GLY A 225 8.40 11.61 3.60
CA GLY A 225 9.07 10.39 3.15
C GLY A 225 10.59 10.42 3.43
N LYS A 226 11.26 11.51 3.10
CA LYS A 226 12.68 11.72 3.43
C LYS A 226 12.93 11.73 4.94
N PHE A 227 12.02 12.32 5.73
CA PHE A 227 12.11 12.33 7.19
C PHE A 227 12.07 10.91 7.78
N ILE A 228 11.18 10.04 7.29
CA ILE A 228 11.05 8.65 7.75
C ILE A 228 12.39 7.91 7.63
N GLU A 229 13.04 8.00 6.46
CA GLU A 229 14.30 7.29 6.21
C GLU A 229 15.48 7.87 6.99
N ALA A 230 15.49 9.19 7.24
CA ALA A 230 16.56 9.87 7.94
C ALA A 230 16.44 9.80 9.47
N ASN A 231 15.24 9.56 10.02
CA ASN A 231 14.95 9.70 11.46
C ASN A 231 14.16 8.51 11.98
N VAL A 232 14.70 7.29 11.85
CA VAL A 232 14.01 6.03 12.14
C VAL A 232 13.37 6.00 13.53
N ASP A 233 14.10 6.44 14.57
CA ASP A 233 13.58 6.41 15.94
C ASP A 233 12.39 7.35 16.14
N ALA A 234 12.53 8.60 15.69
CA ALA A 234 11.45 9.58 15.77
C ALA A 234 10.24 9.15 14.91
N ALA A 235 10.50 8.62 13.71
CA ALA A 235 9.45 8.09 12.85
C ALA A 235 8.74 6.89 13.50
N ALA A 236 9.45 6.01 14.20
CA ALA A 236 8.84 4.88 14.89
C ALA A 236 7.87 5.31 16.00
N GLU A 237 8.22 6.33 16.75
CA GLU A 237 7.33 6.90 17.79
C GLU A 237 6.06 7.53 17.19
N ILE A 238 6.19 8.28 16.10
CA ILE A 238 5.04 8.84 15.37
C ILE A 238 4.20 7.71 14.77
N GLY A 239 4.87 6.74 14.14
CA GLY A 239 4.25 5.58 13.52
C GLY A 239 3.47 4.72 14.50
N SER A 240 3.95 4.59 15.74
CA SER A 240 3.26 3.86 16.80
C SER A 240 1.82 4.38 17.01
N LYS A 241 1.65 5.69 17.01
CA LYS A 241 0.33 6.31 17.16
C LYS A 241 -0.51 6.19 15.88
N PHE A 242 0.08 6.54 14.73
CA PHE A 242 -0.64 6.58 13.45
C PHE A 242 -1.06 5.18 12.98
N LEU A 243 -0.19 4.18 13.15
CA LEU A 243 -0.43 2.80 12.71
C LEU A 243 -1.06 1.92 13.79
N ASN A 244 -1.28 2.46 15.00
CA ASN A 244 -1.78 1.71 16.16
C ASN A 244 -0.96 0.44 16.42
N GLN A 245 0.36 0.58 16.45
CA GLN A 245 1.32 -0.50 16.65
C GLN A 245 2.36 -0.13 17.70
N LYS A 246 3.04 -1.12 18.25
CA LYS A 246 4.16 -0.87 19.15
C LYS A 246 5.31 -0.20 18.39
N ALA A 247 5.94 0.82 18.98
CA ALA A 247 7.06 1.55 18.37
C ALA A 247 8.21 0.61 17.96
N GLU A 248 8.47 -0.45 18.74
CA GLU A 248 9.50 -1.46 18.45
C GLU A 248 9.23 -2.22 17.13
N VAL A 249 7.94 -2.50 16.81
CA VAL A 249 7.53 -3.13 15.54
C VAL A 249 7.84 -2.18 14.39
N ILE A 250 7.43 -0.91 14.51
CA ILE A 250 7.68 0.09 13.46
C ILE A 250 9.18 0.33 13.29
N LYS A 251 9.92 0.46 14.39
CA LYS A 251 11.39 0.59 14.34
C LYS A 251 12.04 -0.57 13.62
N ARG A 252 11.61 -1.82 13.90
CA ARG A 252 12.08 -3.00 13.18
C ARG A 252 11.85 -2.88 11.67
N VAL A 253 10.63 -2.48 11.26
CA VAL A 253 10.29 -2.30 9.83
C VAL A 253 11.21 -1.27 9.17
N LEU A 254 11.32 -0.07 9.75
CA LEU A 254 12.08 1.04 9.18
C LEU A 254 13.60 0.76 9.14
N SER A 255 14.13 0.10 10.19
CA SER A 255 15.57 -0.22 10.28
C SER A 255 16.02 -1.23 9.22
N ARG A 256 15.12 -2.07 8.71
CA ARG A 256 15.44 -3.09 7.70
C ARG A 256 15.61 -2.55 6.29
N LYS A 257 15.18 -1.32 6.03
CA LYS A 257 15.28 -0.62 4.73
C LYS A 257 14.76 -1.44 3.54
N HIS A 258 13.69 -2.20 3.75
CA HIS A 258 13.02 -2.91 2.65
C HIS A 258 11.80 -2.16 2.12
N VAL A 259 11.45 -1.05 2.72
CA VAL A 259 10.45 -0.08 2.26
C VAL A 259 11.18 1.19 1.85
N SER A 260 10.90 1.76 0.70
CA SER A 260 11.36 3.10 0.32
C SER A 260 10.21 4.10 0.40
N THR A 261 10.36 5.09 1.26
CA THR A 261 9.42 6.21 1.45
C THR A 261 9.95 7.53 0.88
N ALA A 262 11.20 7.57 0.40
CA ALA A 262 11.81 8.75 -0.21
C ALA A 262 11.70 8.76 -1.75
N GLU A 263 11.63 7.59 -2.40
CA GLU A 263 11.49 7.46 -3.85
C GLU A 263 10.01 7.42 -4.26
N LEU A 264 9.35 8.59 -4.31
CA LEU A 264 7.90 8.69 -4.48
C LEU A 264 7.44 9.14 -5.88
N PHE A 265 8.37 9.32 -6.82
CA PHE A 265 8.02 9.74 -8.19
C PHE A 265 7.30 8.60 -8.94
N PRO A 266 6.10 8.86 -9.51
CA PRO A 266 5.33 7.84 -10.21
C PRO A 266 5.83 7.65 -11.65
N THR A 267 6.74 6.69 -11.85
CA THR A 267 7.14 6.24 -13.19
C THR A 267 6.07 5.34 -13.81
N LEU A 268 5.91 5.40 -15.14
CA LEU A 268 4.83 4.67 -15.83
C LEU A 268 5.14 3.19 -16.03
N GLU A 269 6.42 2.84 -16.24
CA GLU A 269 6.82 1.47 -16.59
C GLU A 269 6.36 0.40 -15.58
N PRO A 270 6.55 0.54 -14.25
CA PRO A 270 6.05 -0.45 -13.31
C PRO A 270 4.53 -0.58 -13.31
N LEU A 271 3.81 0.53 -13.51
CA LEU A 271 2.35 0.53 -13.61
C LEU A 271 1.88 -0.19 -14.90
N GLU A 272 2.60 0.00 -16.01
CA GLU A 272 2.31 -0.71 -17.26
C GLU A 272 2.52 -2.22 -17.12
N GLN A 273 3.63 -2.64 -16.50
CA GLN A 273 3.90 -4.05 -16.21
C GLN A 273 2.81 -4.65 -15.31
N MET A 274 2.38 -3.91 -14.30
CA MET A 274 1.35 -4.31 -13.35
C MET A 274 0.00 -4.50 -14.05
N GLN A 275 -0.48 -3.51 -14.81
CA GLN A 275 -1.76 -3.64 -15.50
C GLN A 275 -1.73 -4.74 -16.56
N LYS A 276 -0.61 -4.92 -17.25
CA LYS A 276 -0.45 -6.01 -18.23
C LYS A 276 -0.62 -7.38 -17.54
N TYR A 277 0.06 -7.60 -16.43
CA TYR A 277 -0.04 -8.87 -15.70
C TYR A 277 -1.46 -9.14 -15.21
N LEU A 278 -2.10 -8.13 -14.63
CA LEU A 278 -3.43 -8.22 -14.02
C LEU A 278 -4.60 -8.24 -15.04
N THR A 279 -4.31 -7.98 -16.32
CA THR A 279 -5.30 -8.13 -17.39
C THR A 279 -5.06 -9.36 -18.28
N GLU A 280 -3.80 -9.74 -18.49
CA GLU A 280 -3.44 -10.79 -19.45
C GLU A 280 -3.09 -12.14 -18.79
N THR A 281 -2.46 -12.11 -17.60
CA THR A 281 -1.98 -13.34 -16.93
C THR A 281 -2.95 -13.82 -15.85
N ILE A 282 -3.41 -12.92 -14.99
CA ILE A 282 -4.42 -13.18 -13.96
C ILE A 282 -5.56 -12.18 -14.14
N PRO A 283 -6.51 -12.37 -15.05
CA PRO A 283 -7.45 -11.33 -15.49
C PRO A 283 -8.42 -10.91 -14.40
N VAL A 284 -7.92 -10.14 -13.43
CA VAL A 284 -8.68 -9.54 -12.31
C VAL A 284 -8.95 -8.06 -12.49
N MET A 285 -8.15 -7.37 -13.33
CA MET A 285 -8.44 -6.01 -13.78
C MET A 285 -9.37 -6.03 -14.99
N THR A 286 -10.34 -5.11 -15.03
CA THR A 286 -11.33 -5.02 -16.11
C THR A 286 -10.72 -4.73 -17.46
N SER A 287 -9.80 -3.76 -17.53
CA SER A 287 -9.07 -3.39 -18.76
C SER A 287 -7.82 -2.56 -18.42
N LYS A 288 -6.91 -2.52 -19.40
CA LYS A 288 -5.79 -1.56 -19.33
C LYS A 288 -6.30 -0.13 -19.47
N ILE A 289 -5.63 0.80 -18.81
CA ILE A 289 -5.93 2.23 -18.86
C ILE A 289 -4.81 3.00 -19.57
N ASN A 290 -5.11 4.22 -20.01
CA ASN A 290 -4.10 5.15 -20.48
C ASN A 290 -3.39 5.80 -19.27
N LEU A 291 -2.19 5.32 -18.97
CA LEU A 291 -1.40 5.78 -17.80
C LEU A 291 -0.98 7.25 -17.92
N GLU A 292 -0.70 7.77 -19.13
CA GLU A 292 -0.33 9.18 -19.32
C GLU A 292 -1.48 10.13 -18.96
N LYS A 293 -2.73 9.67 -19.08
CA LYS A 293 -3.90 10.44 -18.63
C LYS A 293 -4.18 10.28 -17.14
N PHE A 294 -3.91 9.09 -16.59
CA PHE A 294 -4.15 8.77 -15.19
C PHE A 294 -3.13 9.39 -14.25
N VAL A 295 -1.86 9.48 -14.66
CA VAL A 295 -0.75 9.95 -13.81
C VAL A 295 -0.47 11.42 -14.03
N LYS A 296 -0.54 12.22 -12.96
CA LYS A 296 -0.23 13.65 -12.93
C LYS A 296 1.16 13.87 -12.33
N THR A 297 2.20 13.68 -13.16
CA THR A 297 3.60 13.74 -12.71
C THR A 297 4.07 15.14 -12.33
N GLU A 298 3.38 16.19 -12.75
CA GLU A 298 3.75 17.58 -12.51
C GLU A 298 3.93 17.90 -11.03
N PHE A 299 3.02 17.45 -10.16
CA PHE A 299 3.07 17.71 -8.71
C PHE A 299 4.28 17.04 -8.05
N ALA A 300 4.51 15.75 -8.39
CA ALA A 300 5.66 15.00 -7.89
C ALA A 300 6.99 15.61 -8.36
N LYS A 301 7.05 16.04 -9.63
CA LYS A 301 8.22 16.68 -10.22
C LYS A 301 8.55 18.01 -9.54
N GLU A 302 7.56 18.87 -9.34
CA GLU A 302 7.72 20.16 -8.68
C GLU A 302 8.13 19.99 -7.20
N ALA A 303 7.62 18.98 -6.52
CA ALA A 303 8.00 18.62 -5.16
C ALA A 303 9.43 18.02 -5.05
N GLY A 304 10.11 17.76 -6.15
CA GLY A 304 11.42 17.12 -6.18
C GLY A 304 11.39 15.67 -5.68
N ALA A 305 10.31 14.95 -5.98
CA ALA A 305 10.22 13.51 -5.75
C ALA A 305 11.22 12.77 -6.65
N GLN A 306 11.79 11.68 -6.13
CA GLN A 306 12.72 10.80 -6.83
C GLN A 306 12.07 9.44 -7.13
#